data_cead548c406998a7d073f7359db4e49a
#
_entry.id   cead548c406998a7d073f7359db4e49a
#
_cell.length_a   1.000
_cell.length_b   1.000
_cell.length_c   1.000
_cell.angle_alpha   90.00
_cell.angle_beta   90.00
_cell.angle_gamma   90.00
#
_symmetry.space_group_name_H-M   'P 1'
#
loop_
_entity.id
_entity.type
_entity.pdbx_description
1 polymer ?
#
loop_
_entity_poly.entity_id
_entity_poly.type
_entity_poly.pdbx_seq_one_letter_code
_entity_poly.pdbx_strand_id
1 'polypeptide(L)'
;KYAREGPKRKPVELRVLDWKEMYEPIAEDKLKVQGARCMDCGVPFCQGNTGCPVVNLIPEWNDLVYRGRWKDALKALHTTNNFPEFTGRLCPAPCEGACVLGINSDPVSIRVLEWNIIDRGFNEGLVEPAMPVRKTGKTIAIIGSGPAGLAAAQQLARAGHTVTVFEKSDRIGGLLRYGRSEERRVGKECQYS
;
A
#
# COMPACT_ATOMS: atom_id res chain seq x y z
N LYS A 1 2.82 23.53 -10.42
CA LYS A 1 4.22 23.93 -10.56
C LYS A 1 5.11 22.78 -11.01
N TYR A 2 4.79 21.54 -10.62
CA TYR A 2 5.51 20.33 -11.01
C TYR A 2 4.61 19.45 -11.87
N ALA A 3 5.14 18.87 -12.96
CA ALA A 3 4.43 17.92 -13.79
C ALA A 3 4.21 16.58 -13.05
N ARG A 4 3.15 15.87 -13.41
CA ARG A 4 2.96 14.51 -12.94
C ARG A 4 3.94 13.58 -13.65
N GLU A 5 4.71 12.84 -12.87
CA GLU A 5 5.57 11.79 -13.36
C GLU A 5 5.19 10.45 -12.74
N GLY A 6 5.21 9.40 -13.54
CA GLY A 6 5.00 8.02 -13.11
C GLY A 6 6.20 7.14 -13.44
N PRO A 7 6.21 5.89 -12.96
CA PRO A 7 7.26 4.94 -13.27
C PRO A 7 7.26 4.61 -14.76
N LYS A 8 8.43 4.54 -15.35
CA LYS A 8 8.60 4.05 -16.72
C LYS A 8 8.42 2.53 -16.73
N ARG A 9 7.85 2.01 -17.80
CA ARG A 9 7.77 0.57 -18.03
C ARG A 9 9.05 0.11 -18.72
N LYS A 10 9.56 -1.03 -18.29
CA LYS A 10 10.63 -1.71 -19.02
C LYS A 10 10.18 -2.00 -20.47
N PRO A 11 11.11 -2.06 -21.45
CA PRO A 11 10.80 -2.48 -22.81
C PRO A 11 10.03 -3.80 -22.87
N VAL A 12 9.15 -3.97 -23.85
CA VAL A 12 8.28 -5.16 -23.98
C VAL A 12 9.12 -6.44 -24.05
N GLU A 13 10.21 -6.38 -24.78
CA GLU A 13 11.14 -7.51 -25.01
C GLU A 13 11.73 -8.03 -23.69
N LEU A 14 11.96 -7.13 -22.71
CA LEU A 14 12.44 -7.53 -21.40
C LEU A 14 11.30 -8.02 -20.49
N ARG A 15 10.11 -7.45 -20.63
CA ARG A 15 8.97 -7.81 -19.76
C ARG A 15 8.40 -9.18 -20.04
N VAL A 16 8.58 -9.73 -21.23
CA VAL A 16 8.10 -11.07 -21.61
C VAL A 16 9.04 -12.18 -21.22
N LEU A 17 10.25 -11.85 -20.77
CA LEU A 17 11.28 -12.83 -20.39
C LEU A 17 11.11 -13.35 -18.95
N ASP A 18 10.43 -12.59 -18.09
CA ASP A 18 10.22 -12.98 -16.70
C ASP A 18 8.91 -12.43 -16.12
N TRP A 19 8.57 -12.87 -14.90
CA TRP A 19 7.40 -12.43 -14.15
C TRP A 19 7.73 -11.36 -13.08
N LYS A 20 8.89 -10.72 -13.18
CA LYS A 20 9.36 -9.71 -12.23
C LYS A 20 8.66 -8.37 -12.45
N GLU A 21 8.98 -7.41 -11.59
CA GLU A 21 8.44 -6.05 -11.66
C GLU A 21 8.69 -5.42 -13.04
N MET A 22 7.61 -4.94 -13.65
CA MET A 22 7.64 -4.37 -15.00
C MET A 22 8.02 -2.89 -15.03
N TYR A 23 7.97 -2.22 -13.89
CA TYR A 23 8.30 -0.81 -13.79
C TYR A 23 9.75 -0.60 -13.38
N GLU A 24 10.35 0.47 -13.90
CA GLU A 24 11.66 0.93 -13.46
C GLU A 24 11.53 1.65 -12.10
N PRO A 25 12.54 1.53 -11.22
CA PRO A 25 12.57 2.30 -9.99
C PRO A 25 12.53 3.81 -10.27
N ILE A 26 11.85 4.54 -9.39
CA ILE A 26 11.79 6.00 -9.44
C ILE A 26 12.81 6.56 -8.46
N ALA A 27 13.60 7.55 -8.89
CA ALA A 27 14.57 8.22 -8.04
C ALA A 27 13.86 8.97 -6.89
N GLU A 28 14.51 9.05 -5.74
CA GLU A 28 13.91 9.62 -4.52
C GLU A 28 13.55 11.11 -4.69
N ASP A 29 14.39 11.89 -5.35
CA ASP A 29 14.15 13.29 -5.65
C ASP A 29 12.86 13.49 -6.45
N LYS A 30 12.60 12.61 -7.41
CA LYS A 30 11.34 12.61 -8.18
C LYS A 30 10.14 12.25 -7.31
N LEU A 31 10.27 11.26 -6.43
CA LEU A 31 9.19 10.90 -5.50
C LEU A 31 8.86 12.05 -4.55
N LYS A 32 9.87 12.76 -4.04
CA LYS A 32 9.67 13.98 -3.23
C LYS A 32 8.92 15.05 -4.00
N VAL A 33 9.25 15.27 -5.26
CA VAL A 33 8.54 16.22 -6.15
C VAL A 33 7.10 15.77 -6.36
N GLN A 34 6.83 14.48 -6.54
CA GLN A 34 5.45 14.00 -6.68
C GLN A 34 4.65 14.14 -5.37
N GLY A 35 5.26 13.94 -4.21
CA GLY A 35 4.66 14.25 -2.91
C GLY A 35 4.32 15.72 -2.75
N ALA A 36 5.23 16.61 -3.16
CA ALA A 36 5.05 18.07 -3.13
C ALA A 36 3.88 18.58 -4.01
N ARG A 37 3.34 17.77 -4.90
CA ARG A 37 2.15 18.13 -5.70
C ARG A 37 0.86 18.10 -4.89
N CYS A 38 0.87 17.45 -3.72
CA CYS A 38 -0.27 17.47 -2.83
C CYS A 38 -0.49 18.88 -2.26
N MET A 39 -1.74 19.37 -2.34
CA MET A 39 -2.10 20.69 -1.87
C MET A 39 -2.52 20.72 -0.39
N ASP A 40 -2.51 19.57 0.27
CA ASP A 40 -2.97 19.40 1.65
C ASP A 40 -4.38 20.05 1.86
N CYS A 41 -5.33 19.58 1.08
CA CYS A 41 -6.69 20.13 1.10
C CYS A 41 -7.32 19.97 2.49
N GLY A 42 -7.89 21.04 3.05
CA GLY A 42 -8.58 21.00 4.34
C GLY A 42 -9.76 20.01 4.37
N VAL A 43 -10.40 19.77 3.23
CA VAL A 43 -11.35 18.68 3.00
C VAL A 43 -10.79 17.78 1.89
N PRO A 44 -10.04 16.72 2.24
CA PRO A 44 -9.38 15.88 1.26
C PRO A 44 -10.35 14.89 0.63
N PHE A 45 -10.90 15.19 -0.54
CA PHE A 45 -11.79 14.29 -1.29
C PHE A 45 -11.12 12.98 -1.71
N CYS A 46 -9.79 12.92 -1.70
CA CYS A 46 -9.04 11.68 -1.93
C CYS A 46 -9.23 10.65 -0.80
N GLN A 47 -9.71 11.06 0.36
CA GLN A 47 -10.07 10.19 1.49
C GLN A 47 -11.58 9.95 1.53
N GLY A 48 -12.01 8.91 2.23
CA GLY A 48 -13.42 8.65 2.52
C GLY A 48 -14.24 8.25 1.29
N ASN A 49 -15.53 8.53 1.36
CA ASN A 49 -16.54 7.99 0.44
C ASN A 49 -16.36 8.38 -1.04
N THR A 50 -15.70 9.49 -1.31
CA THR A 50 -15.46 9.96 -2.68
C THR A 50 -14.14 9.48 -3.26
N GLY A 51 -13.24 9.01 -2.42
CA GLY A 51 -11.88 8.61 -2.80
C GLY A 51 -11.52 7.23 -2.26
N CYS A 52 -10.58 7.18 -1.31
CA CYS A 52 -10.09 5.93 -0.73
C CYS A 52 -11.10 5.33 0.27
N PRO A 53 -11.70 4.15 0.01
CA PRO A 53 -12.69 3.56 0.91
C PRO A 53 -12.12 3.10 2.26
N VAL A 54 -10.80 2.89 2.36
CA VAL A 54 -10.13 2.60 3.65
C VAL A 54 -9.65 3.86 4.37
N VAL A 55 -10.00 5.02 3.84
CA VAL A 55 -9.72 6.34 4.44
C VAL A 55 -8.23 6.54 4.72
N ASN A 56 -7.40 6.22 3.74
CA ASN A 56 -5.96 6.40 3.84
C ASN A 56 -5.59 7.87 4.10
N LEU A 57 -4.61 8.10 4.98
CA LEU A 57 -4.11 9.43 5.36
C LEU A 57 -3.21 10.03 4.25
N ILE A 58 -3.80 10.25 3.08
CA ILE A 58 -3.07 10.57 1.84
C ILE A 58 -2.30 11.88 1.90
N PRO A 59 -2.89 13.02 2.31
CA PRO A 59 -2.13 14.26 2.41
C PRO A 59 -0.95 14.15 3.36
N GLU A 60 -1.15 13.48 4.50
CA GLU A 60 -0.12 13.32 5.52
C GLU A 60 1.09 12.56 4.99
N TRP A 61 0.89 11.38 4.39
CA TRP A 61 2.05 10.65 3.87
C TRP A 61 2.72 11.32 2.68
N ASN A 62 1.95 12.08 1.85
CA ASN A 62 2.52 12.83 0.75
C ASN A 62 3.48 13.92 1.25
N ASP A 63 3.11 14.64 2.30
CA ASP A 63 3.98 15.62 2.95
C ASP A 63 5.22 14.96 3.58
N LEU A 64 5.03 13.81 4.25
CA LEU A 64 6.13 13.04 4.83
C LEU A 64 7.12 12.56 3.77
N VAL A 65 6.65 12.10 2.59
CA VAL A 65 7.51 11.75 1.45
C VAL A 65 8.24 12.97 0.93
N TYR A 66 7.55 14.09 0.75
CA TYR A 66 8.17 15.34 0.32
C TYR A 66 9.32 15.74 1.25
N ARG A 67 9.14 15.64 2.56
CA ARG A 67 10.16 15.92 3.57
C ARG A 67 11.22 14.84 3.72
N GLY A 68 11.14 13.73 2.99
CA GLY A 68 12.07 12.60 3.09
C GLY A 68 11.92 11.77 4.37
N ARG A 69 10.79 11.91 5.09
CA ARG A 69 10.49 11.19 6.33
C ARG A 69 9.84 9.83 6.05
N TRP A 70 10.57 8.96 5.39
CA TRP A 70 10.04 7.70 4.87
C TRP A 70 9.50 6.74 5.93
N LYS A 71 10.18 6.64 7.08
CA LYS A 71 9.72 5.80 8.21
C LYS A 71 8.37 6.28 8.73
N ASP A 72 8.18 7.59 8.83
CA ASP A 72 6.93 8.15 9.30
C ASP A 72 5.82 8.02 8.25
N ALA A 73 6.17 8.17 6.95
CA ALA A 73 5.25 7.92 5.85
C ALA A 73 4.75 6.47 5.84
N LEU A 74 5.64 5.50 6.07
CA LEU A 74 5.29 4.09 6.21
C LEU A 74 4.35 3.86 7.41
N LYS A 75 4.65 4.49 8.54
CA LYS A 75 3.79 4.39 9.74
C LYS A 75 2.39 4.96 9.47
N ALA A 76 2.31 6.14 8.85
CA ALA A 76 1.04 6.75 8.46
C ALA A 76 0.25 5.87 7.49
N LEU A 77 0.92 5.28 6.49
CA LEU A 77 0.31 4.36 5.52
C LEU A 77 -0.26 3.11 6.20
N HIS A 78 0.51 2.47 7.08
CA HIS A 78 0.08 1.27 7.81
C HIS A 78 -1.00 1.51 8.87
N THR A 79 -1.30 2.76 9.19
CA THR A 79 -2.39 3.07 10.13
C THR A 79 -3.75 2.61 9.58
N THR A 80 -3.95 2.74 8.28
CA THR A 80 -5.24 2.45 7.61
C THR A 80 -5.15 1.31 6.59
N ASN A 81 -3.97 1.06 6.01
CA ASN A 81 -3.79 0.06 4.95
C ASN A 81 -2.93 -1.11 5.43
N ASN A 82 -3.49 -2.32 5.38
CA ASN A 82 -2.78 -3.54 5.78
C ASN A 82 -1.86 -4.10 4.68
N PHE A 83 -2.16 -3.81 3.40
CA PHE A 83 -1.48 -4.41 2.24
C PHE A 83 -1.11 -3.36 1.18
N PRO A 84 -0.35 -2.31 1.52
CA PRO A 84 0.00 -1.26 0.56
C PRO A 84 0.85 -1.78 -0.62
N GLU A 85 1.56 -2.88 -0.45
CA GLU A 85 2.31 -3.56 -1.50
C GLU A 85 1.41 -4.11 -2.62
N PHE A 86 0.18 -4.51 -2.29
CA PHE A 86 -0.81 -4.95 -3.26
C PHE A 86 -1.62 -3.78 -3.80
N THR A 87 -2.15 -2.94 -2.92
CA THR A 87 -2.99 -1.81 -3.33
C THR A 87 -2.22 -0.79 -4.15
N GLY A 88 -0.98 -0.49 -3.80
CA GLY A 88 -0.11 0.39 -4.57
C GLY A 88 0.15 -0.06 -6.02
N ARG A 89 -0.07 -1.36 -6.32
CA ARG A 89 0.09 -1.92 -7.66
C ARG A 89 -1.22 -2.23 -8.38
N LEU A 90 -2.25 -2.64 -7.66
CA LEU A 90 -3.47 -3.22 -8.24
C LEU A 90 -4.71 -2.35 -8.08
N CYS A 91 -4.71 -1.44 -7.10
CA CYS A 91 -5.85 -0.57 -6.84
C CYS A 91 -6.15 0.32 -8.06
N PRO A 92 -7.42 0.49 -8.45
CA PRO A 92 -7.81 1.43 -9.51
C PRO A 92 -7.59 2.90 -9.12
N ALA A 93 -7.21 3.15 -7.87
CA ALA A 93 -6.91 4.47 -7.30
C ALA A 93 -8.04 5.50 -7.45
N PRO A 94 -9.24 5.24 -6.91
CA PRO A 94 -10.33 6.22 -6.94
C PRO A 94 -9.92 7.52 -6.22
N CYS A 95 -8.97 7.46 -5.31
CA CYS A 95 -8.38 8.62 -4.66
C CYS A 95 -7.70 9.60 -5.65
N GLU A 96 -7.09 9.10 -6.72
CA GLU A 96 -6.53 9.97 -7.78
C GLU A 96 -7.64 10.63 -8.58
N GLY A 97 -8.72 9.90 -8.89
CA GLY A 97 -9.90 10.47 -9.55
C GLY A 97 -10.61 11.54 -8.73
N ALA A 98 -10.60 11.40 -7.41
CA ALA A 98 -11.19 12.36 -6.45
C ALA A 98 -10.23 13.50 -6.07
N CYS A 99 -8.99 13.49 -6.54
CA CYS A 99 -8.00 14.50 -6.20
C CYS A 99 -8.40 15.87 -6.77
N VAL A 100 -8.57 16.87 -5.90
CA VAL A 100 -8.98 18.22 -6.26
C VAL A 100 -8.02 18.88 -7.27
N LEU A 101 -6.73 18.55 -7.21
CA LEU A 101 -5.75 19.00 -8.20
C LEU A 101 -6.14 18.58 -9.63
N GLY A 102 -6.89 17.48 -9.78
CA GLY A 102 -7.37 16.97 -11.06
C GLY A 102 -8.35 17.89 -11.80
N ILE A 103 -8.86 18.95 -11.16
CA ILE A 103 -9.78 19.92 -11.77
C ILE A 103 -9.07 20.75 -12.84
N ASN A 104 -7.83 21.12 -12.59
CA ASN A 104 -7.06 22.06 -13.45
C ASN A 104 -5.64 21.59 -13.77
N SER A 105 -5.27 20.41 -13.32
CA SER A 105 -3.95 19.77 -13.59
C SER A 105 -4.09 18.26 -13.46
N ASP A 106 -3.03 17.51 -13.76
CA ASP A 106 -3.02 16.07 -13.44
C ASP A 106 -3.10 15.83 -11.94
N PRO A 107 -3.90 14.86 -11.46
CA PRO A 107 -3.98 14.52 -10.05
C PRO A 107 -2.62 14.07 -9.48
N VAL A 108 -2.48 14.09 -8.17
CA VAL A 108 -1.30 13.56 -7.48
C VAL A 108 -1.14 12.06 -7.80
N SER A 109 0.08 11.60 -8.00
CA SER A 109 0.41 10.18 -8.24
C SER A 109 0.35 9.37 -6.94
N ILE A 110 -0.84 9.33 -6.29
CA ILE A 110 -1.05 8.79 -4.96
C ILE A 110 -0.63 7.33 -4.87
N ARG A 111 -1.13 6.51 -5.81
CA ARG A 111 -0.83 5.08 -5.85
C ARG A 111 0.67 4.79 -6.06
N VAL A 112 1.35 5.62 -6.83
CA VAL A 112 2.79 5.49 -7.06
C VAL A 112 3.56 5.79 -5.78
N LEU A 113 3.17 6.82 -5.03
CA LEU A 113 3.77 7.14 -3.74
C LEU A 113 3.54 6.03 -2.73
N GLU A 114 2.31 5.54 -2.60
CA GLU A 114 1.94 4.39 -1.75
C GLU A 114 2.84 3.18 -2.01
N TRP A 115 2.96 2.77 -3.27
CA TRP A 115 3.82 1.68 -3.68
C TRP A 115 5.28 1.90 -3.26
N ASN A 116 5.83 3.09 -3.52
CA ASN A 116 7.24 3.37 -3.21
C ASN A 116 7.50 3.46 -1.70
N ILE A 117 6.54 3.93 -0.90
CA ILE A 117 6.65 3.94 0.55
C ILE A 117 6.82 2.52 1.08
N ILE A 118 5.96 1.59 0.67
CA ILE A 118 6.02 0.22 1.19
C ILE A 118 7.21 -0.56 0.66
N ASP A 119 7.56 -0.43 -0.62
CA ASP A 119 8.74 -1.11 -1.17
C ASP A 119 10.02 -0.66 -0.49
N ARG A 120 10.14 0.64 -0.22
CA ARG A 120 11.24 1.16 0.60
C ARG A 120 11.20 0.59 2.01
N GLY A 121 10.03 0.52 2.62
CA GLY A 121 9.85 -0.08 3.94
C GLY A 121 10.40 -1.50 4.04
N PHE A 122 10.10 -2.33 3.04
CA PHE A 122 10.65 -3.69 2.98
C PHE A 122 12.15 -3.72 2.69
N ASN A 123 12.62 -2.91 1.74
CA ASN A 123 14.02 -2.90 1.35
C ASN A 123 14.96 -2.41 2.46
N GLU A 124 14.50 -1.49 3.29
CA GLU A 124 15.25 -0.94 4.44
C GLU A 124 14.97 -1.69 5.76
N GLY A 125 14.14 -2.73 5.75
CA GLY A 125 13.79 -3.49 6.96
C GLY A 125 12.98 -2.70 7.99
N LEU A 126 12.21 -1.70 7.55
CA LEU A 126 11.39 -0.85 8.42
C LEU A 126 10.02 -1.46 8.74
N VAL A 127 9.63 -2.52 8.01
CA VAL A 127 8.39 -3.24 8.27
C VAL A 127 8.64 -4.25 9.37
N GLU A 128 8.15 -3.93 10.57
CA GLU A 128 8.32 -4.76 11.75
C GLU A 128 6.97 -5.31 12.24
N PRO A 129 6.94 -6.51 12.86
CA PRO A 129 5.75 -7.03 13.50
C PRO A 129 5.27 -6.09 14.62
N ALA A 130 4.02 -5.64 14.54
CA ALA A 130 3.42 -4.81 15.59
C ALA A 130 2.88 -5.70 16.71
N MET A 131 3.68 -5.92 17.74
CA MET A 131 3.29 -6.72 18.90
C MET A 131 2.29 -5.94 19.78
N PRO A 132 1.21 -6.58 20.28
CA PRO A 132 0.24 -5.91 21.15
C PRO A 132 0.87 -5.60 22.51
N VAL A 133 0.59 -4.41 23.04
CA VAL A 133 1.05 -3.98 24.37
C VAL A 133 0.43 -4.84 25.49
N ARG A 134 -0.82 -5.30 25.28
CA ARG A 134 -1.57 -6.11 26.26
C ARG A 134 -2.40 -7.16 25.53
N LYS A 135 -2.41 -8.38 26.06
CA LYS A 135 -3.32 -9.43 25.61
C LYS A 135 -4.69 -9.29 26.27
N THR A 136 -5.75 -9.48 25.48
CA THR A 136 -7.15 -9.36 25.95
C THR A 136 -7.70 -10.64 26.56
N GLY A 137 -7.03 -11.79 26.36
CA GLY A 137 -7.51 -13.11 26.74
C GLY A 137 -8.62 -13.68 25.84
N LYS A 138 -9.07 -12.92 24.83
CA LYS A 138 -10.11 -13.39 23.89
C LYS A 138 -9.47 -14.13 22.73
N THR A 139 -10.14 -15.23 22.32
CA THR A 139 -9.77 -16.02 21.14
C THR A 139 -10.77 -15.77 20.02
N ILE A 140 -10.28 -15.54 18.80
CA ILE A 140 -11.08 -15.23 17.61
C ILE A 140 -10.71 -16.19 16.50
N ALA A 141 -11.71 -16.79 15.88
CA ALA A 141 -11.57 -17.60 14.68
C ALA A 141 -11.94 -16.77 13.45
N ILE A 142 -11.10 -16.81 12.43
CA ILE A 142 -11.35 -16.17 11.13
C ILE A 142 -11.44 -17.25 10.08
N ILE A 143 -12.52 -17.28 9.34
CA ILE A 143 -12.75 -18.25 8.28
C ILE A 143 -12.38 -17.64 6.94
N GLY A 144 -11.31 -18.18 6.34
CA GLY A 144 -10.73 -17.72 5.08
C GLY A 144 -9.55 -16.77 5.27
N SER A 145 -8.50 -16.96 4.48
CA SER A 145 -7.27 -16.19 4.48
C SER A 145 -7.13 -15.27 3.27
N GLY A 146 -8.24 -14.87 2.64
CA GLY A 146 -8.23 -13.82 1.63
C GLY A 146 -7.85 -12.47 2.23
N PRO A 147 -7.74 -11.39 1.39
CA PRO A 147 -7.31 -10.07 1.87
C PRO A 147 -8.13 -9.55 3.05
N ALA A 148 -9.45 -9.73 3.05
CA ALA A 148 -10.31 -9.31 4.15
C ALA A 148 -10.02 -10.09 5.46
N GLY A 149 -9.86 -11.43 5.35
CA GLY A 149 -9.55 -12.27 6.50
C GLY A 149 -8.18 -11.97 7.10
N LEU A 150 -7.16 -11.78 6.25
CA LEU A 150 -5.81 -11.44 6.71
C LEU A 150 -5.75 -10.02 7.31
N ALA A 151 -6.46 -9.04 6.74
CA ALA A 151 -6.55 -7.70 7.32
C ALA A 151 -7.21 -7.73 8.70
N ALA A 152 -8.34 -8.44 8.84
CA ALA A 152 -9.01 -8.64 10.12
C ALA A 152 -8.09 -9.35 11.13
N ALA A 153 -7.39 -10.41 10.70
CA ALA A 153 -6.44 -11.14 11.53
C ALA A 153 -5.35 -10.22 12.09
N GLN A 154 -4.73 -9.42 11.23
CA GLN A 154 -3.67 -8.51 11.63
C GLN A 154 -4.18 -7.44 12.60
N GLN A 155 -5.31 -6.81 12.33
CA GLN A 155 -5.87 -5.77 13.22
C GLN A 155 -6.27 -6.34 14.57
N LEU A 156 -6.90 -7.51 14.60
CA LEU A 156 -7.33 -8.16 15.85
C LEU A 156 -6.12 -8.66 16.65
N ALA A 157 -5.08 -9.18 16.00
CA ALA A 157 -3.84 -9.56 16.67
C ALA A 157 -3.12 -8.34 17.28
N ARG A 158 -3.04 -7.22 16.55
CA ARG A 158 -2.50 -5.94 17.06
C ARG A 158 -3.32 -5.41 18.25
N ALA A 159 -4.64 -5.63 18.26
CA ALA A 159 -5.50 -5.30 19.40
C ALA A 159 -5.32 -6.22 20.61
N GLY A 160 -4.50 -7.27 20.50
CA GLY A 160 -4.15 -8.17 21.61
C GLY A 160 -5.00 -9.43 21.73
N HIS A 161 -5.82 -9.74 20.74
CA HIS A 161 -6.56 -10.99 20.69
C HIS A 161 -5.68 -12.16 20.23
N THR A 162 -6.02 -13.37 20.65
CA THR A 162 -5.46 -14.60 20.08
C THR A 162 -6.29 -14.93 18.85
N VAL A 163 -5.66 -14.88 17.67
CA VAL A 163 -6.36 -15.06 16.38
C VAL A 163 -5.92 -16.36 15.73
N THR A 164 -6.89 -17.17 15.28
CA THR A 164 -6.66 -18.35 14.47
C THR A 164 -7.38 -18.18 13.13
N VAL A 165 -6.63 -18.30 12.03
CA VAL A 165 -7.17 -18.23 10.67
C VAL A 165 -7.33 -19.64 10.12
N PHE A 166 -8.53 -19.98 9.67
CA PHE A 166 -8.86 -21.26 9.03
C PHE A 166 -8.93 -21.07 7.53
N GLU A 167 -8.10 -21.79 6.79
CA GLU A 167 -8.05 -21.75 5.33
C GLU A 167 -8.32 -23.15 4.75
N LYS A 168 -9.16 -23.23 3.73
CA LYS A 168 -9.50 -24.49 3.06
C LYS A 168 -8.45 -24.94 2.04
N SER A 169 -7.69 -23.98 1.50
CA SER A 169 -6.67 -24.24 0.51
C SER A 169 -5.35 -24.61 1.20
N ASP A 170 -4.41 -25.17 0.43
CA ASP A 170 -3.07 -25.56 0.91
C ASP A 170 -2.20 -24.38 1.33
N ARG A 171 -2.56 -23.17 0.88
CA ARG A 171 -1.81 -21.94 1.17
C ARG A 171 -2.73 -20.76 1.47
N ILE A 172 -2.27 -19.88 2.35
CA ILE A 172 -2.98 -18.65 2.69
C ILE A 172 -2.88 -17.60 1.58
N GLY A 173 -3.78 -16.63 1.58
CA GLY A 173 -3.74 -15.45 0.72
C GLY A 173 -4.96 -15.30 -0.20
N GLY A 174 -5.71 -16.36 -0.46
CA GLY A 174 -6.86 -16.31 -1.36
C GLY A 174 -6.52 -15.69 -2.71
N LEU A 175 -7.27 -14.67 -3.15
CA LEU A 175 -7.01 -13.98 -4.42
C LEU A 175 -5.71 -13.17 -4.44
N LEU A 176 -5.11 -12.86 -3.30
CA LEU A 176 -3.77 -12.28 -3.26
C LEU A 176 -2.73 -13.27 -3.78
N ARG A 177 -2.97 -14.58 -3.61
CA ARG A 177 -2.10 -15.65 -4.07
C ARG A 177 -2.56 -16.26 -5.39
N TYR A 178 -3.81 -16.65 -5.49
CA TYR A 178 -4.36 -17.41 -6.62
C TYR A 178 -4.99 -16.54 -7.70
N GLY A 179 -4.94 -15.20 -7.57
CA GLY A 179 -5.50 -14.25 -8.50
C GLY A 179 -4.45 -13.32 -9.11
N ARG A 180 -4.86 -12.11 -9.43
CA ARG A 180 -4.07 -11.10 -10.15
C ARG A 180 -2.72 -10.73 -9.53
N SER A 181 -2.54 -10.94 -8.22
CA SER A 181 -1.41 -10.32 -7.50
C SER A 181 -0.13 -11.12 -7.64
N GLU A 182 -0.20 -12.43 -7.68
CA GLU A 182 1.00 -13.27 -7.80
C GLU A 182 1.64 -13.22 -9.17
N GLU A 183 0.85 -13.09 -10.21
CA GLU A 183 1.37 -12.91 -11.57
C GLU A 183 2.28 -11.68 -11.72
N ARG A 184 2.18 -10.72 -10.78
CA ARG A 184 3.01 -9.50 -10.76
C ARG A 184 4.12 -9.50 -9.71
N ARG A 185 4.19 -10.51 -8.86
CA ARG A 185 5.08 -10.55 -7.69
C ARG A 185 5.90 -11.83 -7.55
N VAL A 186 6.07 -12.58 -8.60
CA VAL A 186 6.91 -13.77 -8.56
C VAL A 186 8.31 -13.40 -8.05
N GLY A 187 8.67 -13.92 -6.88
CA GLY A 187 9.99 -13.78 -6.27
C GLY A 187 10.08 -12.92 -5.00
N LYS A 188 9.00 -12.29 -4.53
CA LYS A 188 8.96 -11.73 -3.17
C LYS A 188 7.95 -12.54 -2.35
N GLU A 189 8.43 -13.49 -1.59
CA GLU A 189 7.60 -14.21 -0.62
C GLU A 189 7.03 -13.22 0.39
N CYS A 190 5.73 -13.32 0.63
CA CYS A 190 5.06 -12.59 1.69
C CYS A 190 5.55 -13.18 3.02
N GLN A 191 6.62 -12.65 3.58
CA GLN A 191 7.12 -13.03 4.90
C GLN A 191 6.22 -12.39 5.97
N TYR A 192 5.05 -12.98 6.17
CA TYR A 192 4.26 -12.78 7.38
C TYR A 192 4.38 -14.04 8.23
N SER A 193 5.38 -14.07 9.07
CA SER A 193 5.47 -14.98 10.21
C SER A 193 4.89 -14.33 11.45
#